data_c38ccf8a983a08b2c46a61980b53ec64
#
_entry.id   c38ccf8a983a08b2c46a61980b53ec64
#
_cell.length_a   1.000
_cell.length_b   1.000
_cell.length_c   1.000
_cell.angle_alpha   90.00
_cell.angle_beta   90.00
_cell.angle_gamma   90.00
#
_symmetry.space_group_name_H-M   'P 1'
#
loop_
_entity.id
_entity.type
_entity.pdbx_description
1 polymer ?
#
loop_
_entity_poly.entity_id
_entity_poly.type
_entity_poly.pdbx_seq_one_letter_code
_entity_poly.pdbx_strand_id
1 'polypeptide(L)' 'MATKTNKTETTFTRDKETKRTFRYVQQEEVARIQGAIYLSKEETGENPPATITVTVTF' A
#
# COMPACT_ATOMS: atom_id res chain seq x y z
N MET A 1 -25.18 -8.54 -19.23
CA MET A 1 -24.60 -9.40 -18.19
C MET A 1 -23.93 -8.57 -17.12
N ALA A 2 -24.24 -8.85 -15.88
CA ALA A 2 -23.63 -8.10 -14.80
C ALA A 2 -22.23 -8.60 -14.52
N THR A 3 -21.29 -7.67 -14.45
CA THR A 3 -19.93 -7.98 -14.06
C THR A 3 -19.81 -7.75 -12.57
N LYS A 4 -19.48 -8.80 -11.84
CA LYS A 4 -19.30 -8.69 -10.42
C LYS A 4 -17.92 -8.12 -10.14
N THR A 5 -17.88 -6.99 -9.46
CA THR A 5 -16.62 -6.35 -9.09
C THR A 5 -16.37 -6.58 -7.61
N ASN A 6 -15.23 -7.14 -7.30
CA ASN A 6 -14.80 -7.33 -5.92
C ASN A 6 -13.79 -6.26 -5.55
N LYS A 7 -13.73 -5.95 -4.28
CA LYS A 7 -12.87 -4.92 -3.77
C LYS A 7 -12.25 -5.37 -2.46
N THR A 8 -10.96 -5.20 -2.33
CA THR A 8 -10.22 -5.54 -1.13
C THR A 8 -9.33 -4.37 -0.74
N GLU A 9 -9.37 -3.99 0.51
CA GLU A 9 -8.57 -2.89 1.03
C GLU A 9 -7.72 -3.35 2.19
N THR A 10 -6.50 -2.87 2.25
CA THR A 10 -5.58 -3.17 3.34
C THR A 10 -4.77 -1.92 3.63
N THR A 11 -4.58 -1.63 4.90
CA THR A 11 -3.78 -0.50 5.33
C THR A 11 -2.32 -0.92 5.46
N PHE A 12 -1.45 -0.15 4.84
CA PHE A 12 -0.01 -0.37 4.90
C PHE A 12 0.62 0.77 5.66
N THR A 13 1.60 0.44 6.49
CA THR A 13 2.30 1.42 7.30
C THR A 13 3.72 1.57 6.79
N ARG A 14 4.21 2.80 6.75
CA ARG A 14 5.58 3.07 6.34
C ARG A 14 6.53 2.38 7.31
N ASP A 15 7.39 1.55 6.75
CA ASP A 15 8.30 0.73 7.51
C ASP A 15 9.75 1.16 7.33
N LYS A 16 10.11 1.56 6.13
CA LYS A 16 11.49 1.82 5.81
C LYS A 16 11.61 2.85 4.70
N GLU A 17 12.69 3.58 4.72
CA GLU A 17 13.02 4.52 3.65
C GLU A 17 14.23 3.99 2.90
N THR A 18 14.14 3.99 1.57
CA THR A 18 15.29 3.69 0.73
C THR A 18 15.74 4.99 0.07
N LYS A 19 16.76 4.90 -0.77
CA LYS A 19 17.29 6.09 -1.42
C LYS A 19 16.26 6.84 -2.27
N ARG A 20 15.37 6.11 -2.94
CA ARG A 20 14.41 6.69 -3.87
C ARG A 20 12.96 6.37 -3.57
N THR A 21 12.71 5.53 -2.59
CA THR A 21 11.37 5.08 -2.30
C THR A 21 11.12 4.99 -0.81
N PHE A 22 9.84 4.90 -0.45
CA PHE A 22 9.45 4.54 0.91
C PHE A 22 8.75 3.19 0.85
N ARG A 23 9.12 2.30 1.75
CA ARG A 23 8.52 0.98 1.82
C ARG A 23 7.37 0.97 2.81
N TYR A 24 6.24 0.41 2.39
CA TYR A 24 5.07 0.24 3.23
C TYR A 24 4.76 -1.23 3.34
N VAL A 25 4.46 -1.68 4.55
CA VAL A 25 4.11 -3.07 4.81
C VAL A 25 2.81 -3.13 5.60
N GLN A 26 2.08 -4.21 5.44
CA GLN A 26 0.87 -4.41 6.22
C GLN A 26 1.24 -4.87 7.62
N GLN A 27 0.41 -4.51 8.58
CA GLN A 27 0.63 -4.87 9.97
C GLN A 27 -0.29 -5.98 10.44
N GLU A 28 -1.18 -6.43 9.59
CA GLU A 28 -2.14 -7.46 9.95
C GLU A 28 -1.52 -8.84 9.78
N GLU A 29 -1.81 -9.75 10.74
CA GLU A 29 -1.35 -11.13 10.68
C GLU A 29 -1.88 -11.84 9.45
N VAL A 30 -3.15 -11.61 9.17
CA VAL A 30 -3.81 -12.20 8.00
C VAL A 30 -4.30 -11.08 7.12
N ALA A 31 -3.40 -10.53 6.33
CA ALA A 31 -3.74 -9.46 5.43
C ALA A 31 -4.29 -10.02 4.12
N ARG A 32 -5.29 -9.36 3.59
CA ARG A 32 -5.86 -9.74 2.30
C ARG A 32 -4.93 -9.40 1.15
N ILE A 33 -4.14 -8.35 1.36
CA ILE A 33 -3.08 -7.96 0.42
C ILE A 33 -1.78 -8.13 1.17
N GLN A 34 -0.91 -8.96 0.67
CA GLN A 34 0.34 -9.27 1.36
C GLN A 34 1.54 -8.73 0.60
N GLY A 35 2.64 -8.58 1.32
CA GLY A 35 3.87 -8.13 0.73
C GLY A 35 4.23 -6.72 1.13
N ALA A 36 5.05 -6.09 0.33
CA ALA A 36 5.51 -4.73 0.55
C ALA A 36 5.23 -3.87 -0.67
N ILE A 37 5.00 -2.59 -0.44
CA ILE A 37 4.76 -1.63 -1.50
C ILE A 37 5.84 -0.57 -1.42
N TYR A 38 6.43 -0.25 -2.54
CA TYR A 38 7.43 0.80 -2.64
C TYR A 38 6.84 1.97 -3.39
N LEU A 39 6.71 3.11 -2.71
CA LEU A 39 6.24 4.33 -3.34
C LEU A 39 7.43 5.21 -3.67
N SER A 40 7.47 5.69 -4.90
CA SER A 40 8.52 6.58 -5.35
C SER A 40 8.47 7.89 -4.57
N LYS A 41 9.61 8.42 -4.21
CA LYS A 41 9.70 9.72 -3.56
C LYS A 41 9.23 10.84 -4.48
N GLU A 42 9.23 10.63 -5.77
CA GLU A 42 8.68 11.58 -6.71
C GLU A 42 7.18 11.74 -6.54
N GLU A 43 6.50 10.66 -6.15
CA GLU A 43 5.05 10.69 -5.93
C GLU A 43 4.69 11.25 -4.56
N THR A 44 5.44 10.88 -3.53
CA THR A 44 5.10 11.25 -2.17
C THR A 44 5.74 12.55 -1.72
N GLY A 45 6.82 12.96 -2.36
CA GLY A 45 7.60 14.09 -1.89
C GLY A 45 8.42 13.72 -0.68
N GLU A 46 8.90 14.72 0.05
CA GLU A 46 9.75 14.50 1.22
C GLU A 46 8.97 14.12 2.47
N ASN A 47 7.67 14.36 2.47
CA ASN A 47 6.84 14.08 3.63
C ASN A 47 5.76 13.06 3.27
N PRO A 48 6.11 11.77 3.19
CA PRO A 48 5.15 10.75 2.85
C PRO A 48 4.19 10.53 4.02
N PRO A 49 2.97 10.05 3.75
CA PRO A 49 2.06 9.71 4.83
C PRO A 49 2.60 8.53 5.63
N ALA A 50 2.23 8.47 6.90
CA ALA A 50 2.65 7.35 7.74
C ALA A 50 1.97 6.06 7.35
N THR A 51 0.75 6.16 6.84
CA THR A 51 -0.02 5.00 6.39
C THR A 51 -0.65 5.27 5.05
N ILE A 52 -0.87 4.21 4.29
CA ILE A 52 -1.58 4.27 3.02
C ILE A 52 -2.61 3.16 2.99
N THR A 53 -3.66 3.38 2.21
CA THR A 53 -4.66 2.36 1.99
C THR A 53 -4.53 1.87 0.57
N VAL A 54 -4.37 0.56 0.42
CA VAL A 54 -4.26 -0.06 -0.89
C VAL A 54 -5.57 -0.77 -1.19
N THR A 55 -6.14 -0.44 -2.34
CA THR A 55 -7.39 -1.02 -2.77
C THR A 55 -7.15 -1.84 -4.04
N VAL A 56 -7.61 -3.07 -4.03
CA VAL A 56 -7.54 -3.93 -5.20
C VAL A 56 -8.96 -4.20 -5.65
N THR A 57 -9.21 -3.96 -6.91
CA THR A 57 -10.51 -4.21 -7.54
C THR A 57 -10.33 -5.30 -8.60
N PHE A 58 -11.19 -6.29 -8.57
CA PHE A 58 -11.08 -7.42 -9.50
C PHE A 58 -12.41 -8.09 -9.76
#